data_ce09cc65032d4e2ecea6065b82cd9447
#
_entry.id   ce09cc65032d4e2ecea6065b82cd9447
#
_cell.length_a   1.000
_cell.length_b   1.000
_cell.length_c   1.000
_cell.angle_alpha   90.00
_cell.angle_beta   90.00
_cell.angle_gamma   90.00
#
_symmetry.space_group_name_H-M   'P 1'
#
loop_
_entity.id
_entity.type
_entity.pdbx_description
1 polymer ?
#
loop_
_entity_poly.entity_id
_entity_poly.type
_entity_poly.pdbx_seq_one_letter_code
_entity_poly.pdbx_strand_id
1 'polypeptide(L)'
;PSLILPLEHLSRNAAIAYLMKSFDNFDNDVITVLETYFHYCSIEMSCVELVRCFSYLANQGICVGSKNQIITPRQARQINALMLTCGMYDGAGEFAFRIGIPGKSGVGGGIIAVVPDAFTVAVWSPELDKSGNSLAGCAALELLANKVGRSIF
;
A
#
# COMPACT_ATOMS: atom_id res chain seq x y z
N PRO A 1 11.77 -18.68 -7.27
CA PRO A 1 12.82 -17.83 -6.70
C PRO A 1 12.51 -17.62 -5.23
N SER A 2 13.41 -18.09 -4.36
CA SER A 2 13.27 -17.93 -2.93
C SER A 2 13.40 -16.45 -2.60
N LEU A 3 12.35 -15.83 -2.08
CA LEU A 3 12.42 -14.49 -1.52
C LEU A 3 13.31 -14.55 -0.28
N ILE A 4 14.56 -14.14 -0.45
CA ILE A 4 15.44 -13.84 0.67
C ILE A 4 15.09 -12.40 1.07
N LEU A 5 14.08 -12.25 1.93
CA LEU A 5 13.92 -11.00 2.67
C LEU A 5 15.20 -10.79 3.49
N PRO A 6 15.81 -9.60 3.47
CA PRO A 6 16.97 -9.33 4.33
C PRO A 6 16.63 -9.68 5.78
N LEU A 7 17.57 -10.35 6.49
CA LEU A 7 17.39 -10.80 7.88
C LEU A 7 16.92 -9.67 8.82
N GLU A 8 17.30 -8.43 8.53
CA GLU A 8 16.87 -7.23 9.27
C GLU A 8 15.35 -7.00 9.21
N HIS A 9 14.72 -7.23 8.05
CA HIS A 9 13.26 -7.09 7.91
C HIS A 9 12.52 -8.22 8.63
N LEU A 10 13.06 -9.44 8.59
CA LEU A 10 12.51 -10.56 9.34
C LEU A 10 12.51 -10.29 10.84
N SER A 11 13.63 -9.82 11.38
CA SER A 11 13.79 -9.53 12.81
C SER A 11 12.88 -8.40 13.28
N ARG A 12 12.72 -7.33 12.48
CA ARG A 12 11.83 -6.20 12.80
C ARG A 12 10.37 -6.62 12.80
N ASN A 13 9.92 -7.36 11.79
CA ASN A 13 8.56 -7.87 11.72
C ASN A 13 8.24 -8.83 12.87
N ALA A 14 9.19 -9.69 13.23
CA ALA A 14 9.05 -10.58 14.38
C ALA A 14 8.93 -9.79 15.69
N ALA A 15 9.75 -8.77 15.89
CA ALA A 15 9.69 -7.90 17.07
C ALA A 15 8.34 -7.21 17.20
N ILE A 16 7.79 -6.68 16.09
CA ILE A 16 6.45 -6.06 16.06
C ILE A 16 5.37 -7.09 16.39
N ALA A 17 5.42 -8.28 15.80
CA ALA A 17 4.44 -9.33 16.04
C ALA A 17 4.44 -9.81 17.51
N TYR A 18 5.63 -10.02 18.12
CA TYR A 18 5.73 -10.35 19.54
C TYR A 18 5.29 -9.20 20.45
N LEU A 19 5.56 -7.94 20.07
CA LEU A 19 5.04 -6.78 20.80
C LEU A 19 3.51 -6.77 20.78
N MET A 20 2.90 -6.95 19.61
CA MET A 20 1.43 -7.04 19.50
C MET A 20 0.86 -8.19 20.34
N LYS A 21 1.53 -9.34 20.35
CA LYS A 21 1.15 -10.50 21.16
C LYS A 21 1.20 -10.18 22.65
N SER A 22 2.16 -9.39 23.11
CA SER A 22 2.28 -9.01 24.53
C SER A 22 1.13 -8.11 25.04
N PHE A 23 0.35 -7.54 24.12
CA PHE A 23 -0.86 -6.76 24.40
C PHE A 23 -2.16 -7.52 24.09
N ASP A 24 -2.10 -8.83 23.98
CA ASP A 24 -3.24 -9.70 23.63
C ASP A 24 -3.95 -9.35 22.30
N ASN A 25 -3.21 -8.72 21.37
CA ASN A 25 -3.67 -8.38 20.03
C ASN A 25 -3.30 -9.42 18.96
N PHE A 26 -3.01 -10.65 19.38
CA PHE A 26 -2.51 -11.71 18.49
C PHE A 26 -3.00 -13.09 18.95
N ASP A 27 -4.06 -13.60 18.32
CA ASP A 27 -4.68 -14.88 18.70
C ASP A 27 -3.88 -16.09 18.20
N ASN A 28 -3.29 -15.98 17.01
CA ASN A 28 -2.59 -17.07 16.37
C ASN A 28 -1.10 -17.16 16.78
N ASP A 29 -0.45 -18.27 16.42
CA ASP A 29 0.99 -18.41 16.58
C ASP A 29 1.74 -17.38 15.71
N VAL A 30 2.72 -16.68 16.31
CA VAL A 30 3.46 -15.60 15.66
C VAL A 30 4.21 -16.09 14.41
N ILE A 31 4.80 -17.28 14.47
CA ILE A 31 5.56 -17.83 13.34
C ILE A 31 4.63 -18.10 12.15
N THR A 32 3.50 -18.74 12.40
CA THR A 32 2.49 -19.04 11.37
C THR A 32 1.97 -17.76 10.71
N VAL A 33 1.73 -16.71 11.49
CA VAL A 33 1.28 -15.40 10.96
C VAL A 33 2.37 -14.75 10.13
N LEU A 34 3.62 -14.78 10.59
CA LEU A 34 4.75 -14.21 9.84
C LEU A 34 4.99 -14.94 8.52
N GLU A 35 4.94 -16.27 8.51
CA GLU A 35 5.06 -17.08 7.28
C GLU A 35 3.97 -16.70 6.27
N THR A 36 2.73 -16.64 6.73
CA THR A 36 1.59 -16.21 5.90
C THR A 36 1.77 -14.79 5.37
N TYR A 37 2.20 -13.86 6.22
CA TYR A 37 2.49 -12.47 5.84
C TYR A 37 3.58 -12.39 4.76
N PHE A 38 4.67 -13.16 4.92
CA PHE A 38 5.75 -13.17 3.93
C PHE A 38 5.31 -13.76 2.59
N HIS A 39 4.42 -14.76 2.57
CA HIS A 39 3.82 -15.25 1.34
C HIS A 39 3.02 -14.16 0.61
N TYR A 40 2.20 -13.38 1.33
CA TYR A 40 1.50 -12.23 0.73
C TYR A 40 2.46 -11.17 0.19
N CYS A 41 3.52 -10.86 0.92
CA CYS A 41 4.55 -9.91 0.47
C CYS A 41 5.35 -10.41 -0.75
N SER A 42 5.28 -11.71 -1.05
CA SER A 42 5.99 -12.37 -2.15
C SER A 42 5.23 -12.40 -3.47
N ILE A 43 4.02 -11.88 -3.52
CA ILE A 43 3.21 -11.87 -4.76
C ILE A 43 3.86 -10.91 -5.76
N GLU A 44 4.27 -11.46 -6.89
CA GLU A 44 4.79 -10.69 -8.01
C GLU A 44 3.63 -10.17 -8.88
N MET A 45 3.65 -8.89 -9.20
CA MET A 45 2.63 -8.24 -10.01
C MET A 45 3.25 -7.16 -10.89
N SER A 46 2.75 -7.02 -12.12
CA SER A 46 3.01 -5.84 -12.94
C SER A 46 2.20 -4.63 -12.44
N CYS A 47 2.61 -3.41 -12.81
CA CYS A 47 1.83 -2.20 -12.51
C CYS A 47 0.40 -2.28 -13.05
N VAL A 48 0.19 -2.93 -14.20
CA VAL A 48 -1.14 -3.10 -14.79
C VAL A 48 -2.01 -4.02 -13.94
N GLU A 49 -1.47 -5.14 -13.46
CA GLU A 49 -2.19 -6.05 -12.56
C GLU A 49 -2.50 -5.39 -11.23
N LEU A 50 -1.53 -4.65 -10.68
CA LEU A 50 -1.70 -3.92 -9.43
C LEU A 50 -2.85 -2.90 -9.53
N VAL A 51 -2.89 -2.09 -10.59
CA VAL A 51 -3.99 -1.14 -10.83
C VAL A 51 -5.33 -1.86 -10.97
N ARG A 52 -5.39 -2.96 -11.72
CA ARG A 52 -6.62 -3.73 -11.88
C ARG A 52 -7.11 -4.32 -10.56
N CYS A 53 -6.21 -4.89 -9.76
CA CYS A 53 -6.54 -5.46 -8.47
C CYS A 53 -7.09 -4.42 -7.48
N PHE A 54 -6.55 -3.21 -7.47
CA PHE A 54 -6.96 -2.16 -6.52
C PHE A 54 -7.98 -1.16 -7.06
N SER A 55 -8.41 -1.29 -8.31
CA SER A 55 -9.37 -0.37 -8.95
C SER A 55 -10.71 -0.24 -8.20
N TYR A 56 -11.12 -1.26 -7.46
CA TYR A 56 -12.33 -1.22 -6.64
C TYR A 56 -12.28 -0.16 -5.53
N LEU A 57 -11.08 0.24 -5.07
CA LEU A 57 -10.91 1.29 -4.07
C LEU A 57 -11.25 2.68 -4.60
N ALA A 58 -11.06 2.91 -5.91
CA ALA A 58 -11.49 4.14 -6.57
C ALA A 58 -12.96 4.07 -7.03
N ASN A 59 -13.59 2.90 -7.01
CA ASN A 59 -14.92 2.66 -7.54
C ASN A 59 -15.89 2.15 -6.45
N GLN A 60 -15.84 2.76 -5.27
CA GLN A 60 -16.75 2.50 -4.16
C GLN A 60 -16.85 1.02 -3.76
N GLY A 61 -15.75 0.27 -3.91
CA GLY A 61 -15.67 -1.15 -3.58
C GLY A 61 -16.15 -2.09 -4.68
N ILE A 62 -16.48 -1.61 -5.87
CA ILE A 62 -16.95 -2.40 -7.00
C ILE A 62 -15.79 -2.73 -7.93
N CYS A 63 -15.58 -4.01 -8.21
CA CYS A 63 -14.59 -4.46 -9.21
C CYS A 63 -14.96 -3.94 -10.61
N VAL A 64 -14.04 -3.22 -11.25
CA VAL A 64 -14.28 -2.63 -12.57
C VAL A 64 -14.51 -3.69 -13.64
N GLY A 65 -13.81 -4.82 -13.57
CA GLY A 65 -13.93 -5.92 -14.54
C GLY A 65 -15.23 -6.73 -14.41
N SER A 66 -15.45 -7.31 -13.22
CA SER A 66 -16.60 -8.21 -12.98
C SER A 66 -17.90 -7.50 -12.61
N LYS A 67 -17.82 -6.20 -12.27
CA LYS A 67 -18.93 -5.40 -11.71
C LYS A 67 -19.47 -5.90 -10.37
N ASN A 68 -18.79 -6.84 -9.74
CA ASN A 68 -19.17 -7.35 -8.43
C ASN A 68 -18.74 -6.40 -7.31
N GLN A 69 -19.58 -6.29 -6.28
CA GLN A 69 -19.21 -5.60 -5.04
C GLN A 69 -18.21 -6.47 -4.29
N ILE A 70 -16.97 -6.00 -4.13
CA ILE A 70 -15.90 -6.68 -3.39
C ILE A 70 -15.98 -6.32 -1.91
N ILE A 71 -16.12 -5.03 -1.62
CA ILE A 71 -16.29 -4.46 -0.29
C ILE A 71 -17.32 -3.34 -0.33
N THR A 72 -17.90 -3.00 0.80
CA THR A 72 -18.86 -1.90 0.87
C THR A 72 -18.18 -0.55 0.58
N PRO A 73 -18.92 0.48 0.12
CA PRO A 73 -18.38 1.84 -0.07
C PRO A 73 -17.74 2.41 1.22
N ARG A 74 -18.30 2.05 2.39
CA ARG A 74 -17.74 2.44 3.69
C ARG A 74 -16.36 1.83 3.91
N GLN A 75 -16.21 0.53 3.64
CA GLN A 75 -14.91 -0.17 3.76
C GLN A 75 -13.87 0.39 2.78
N ALA A 76 -14.28 0.70 1.53
CA ALA A 76 -13.37 1.33 0.56
C ALA A 76 -12.84 2.68 1.09
N ARG A 77 -13.71 3.53 1.65
CA ARG A 77 -13.29 4.79 2.28
C ARG A 77 -12.36 4.58 3.48
N GLN A 78 -12.65 3.57 4.32
CA GLN A 78 -11.80 3.25 5.46
C GLN A 78 -10.41 2.78 5.03
N ILE A 79 -10.30 1.94 4.00
CA ILE A 79 -9.03 1.51 3.45
C ILE A 79 -8.27 2.70 2.86
N ASN A 80 -8.92 3.55 2.08
CA ASN A 80 -8.30 4.76 1.53
C ASN A 80 -7.79 5.70 2.63
N ALA A 81 -8.53 5.86 3.74
CA ALA A 81 -8.08 6.63 4.89
C ALA A 81 -6.85 6.02 5.57
N LEU A 82 -6.79 4.69 5.73
CA LEU A 82 -5.61 4.00 6.24
C LEU A 82 -4.41 4.14 5.28
N MET A 83 -4.63 4.03 3.97
CA MET A 83 -3.57 4.26 2.98
C MET A 83 -3.02 5.68 3.06
N LEU A 84 -3.87 6.69 3.28
CA LEU A 84 -3.42 8.08 3.42
C LEU A 84 -2.57 8.30 4.69
N THR A 85 -2.99 7.72 5.81
CA THR A 85 -2.38 7.98 7.13
C THR A 85 -1.19 7.08 7.45
N CYS A 86 -1.14 5.86 6.90
CA CYS A 86 -0.15 4.84 7.25
C CYS A 86 0.48 4.14 6.03
N GLY A 87 0.06 4.44 4.80
CA GLY A 87 0.44 3.67 3.63
C GLY A 87 1.87 3.88 3.14
N MET A 88 2.51 4.97 3.54
CA MET A 88 3.83 5.41 3.05
C MET A 88 4.91 5.37 4.14
N TYR A 89 4.83 4.40 5.06
CA TYR A 89 5.75 4.28 6.19
C TYR A 89 5.89 5.60 6.98
N ASP A 90 7.12 5.95 7.41
CA ASP A 90 7.37 7.22 8.13
C ASP A 90 7.18 8.47 7.25
N GLY A 91 7.09 8.29 5.92
CA GLY A 91 6.85 9.35 4.94
C GLY A 91 5.37 9.67 4.70
N ALA A 92 4.41 9.04 5.41
CA ALA A 92 2.99 9.21 5.13
C ALA A 92 2.51 10.68 5.24
N GLY A 93 2.98 11.41 6.24
CA GLY A 93 2.63 12.82 6.41
C GLY A 93 3.15 13.72 5.29
N GLU A 94 4.39 13.54 4.86
CA GLU A 94 4.98 14.28 3.74
C GLU A 94 4.28 13.93 2.42
N PHE A 95 3.99 12.66 2.19
CA PHE A 95 3.26 12.21 1.00
C PHE A 95 1.84 12.83 0.94
N ALA A 96 1.13 12.85 2.06
CA ALA A 96 -0.19 13.47 2.15
C ALA A 96 -0.12 14.99 1.90
N PHE A 97 0.89 15.67 2.45
CA PHE A 97 1.09 17.11 2.26
C PHE A 97 1.42 17.47 0.80
N ARG A 98 2.30 16.72 0.14
CA ARG A 98 2.77 17.02 -1.23
C ARG A 98 1.82 16.55 -2.31
N ILE A 99 1.19 15.39 -2.11
CA ILE A 99 0.46 14.67 -3.16
C ILE A 99 -1.05 14.64 -2.87
N GLY A 100 -1.43 14.45 -1.61
CA GLY A 100 -2.80 14.56 -1.15
C GLY A 100 -3.76 13.49 -1.69
N ILE A 101 -3.25 12.29 -2.00
CA ILE A 101 -4.07 11.14 -2.37
C ILE A 101 -3.66 9.91 -1.54
N PRO A 102 -4.58 8.97 -1.26
CA PRO A 102 -4.25 7.71 -0.62
C PRO A 102 -3.20 6.93 -1.39
N GLY A 103 -2.14 6.49 -0.72
CA GLY A 103 -1.06 5.71 -1.34
C GLY A 103 -0.59 4.58 -0.44
N LYS A 104 -0.13 3.47 -1.05
CA LYS A 104 0.53 2.35 -0.37
C LYS A 104 1.82 2.00 -1.07
N SER A 105 2.90 2.08 -0.34
CA SER A 105 4.25 1.77 -0.79
C SER A 105 4.65 0.34 -0.46
N GLY A 106 5.51 -0.24 -1.29
CA GLY A 106 6.19 -1.49 -1.05
C GLY A 106 7.69 -1.36 -1.21
N VAL A 107 8.46 -2.02 -0.35
CA VAL A 107 9.94 -1.99 -0.37
C VAL A 107 10.56 -2.56 -1.66
N GLY A 108 9.75 -3.15 -2.53
CA GLY A 108 10.15 -3.51 -3.90
C GLY A 108 10.17 -2.34 -4.89
N GLY A 109 9.86 -1.12 -4.45
CA GLY A 109 9.86 0.09 -5.28
C GLY A 109 8.51 0.42 -5.94
N GLY A 110 7.46 -0.35 -5.66
CA GLY A 110 6.11 -0.11 -6.15
C GLY A 110 5.31 0.83 -5.22
N ILE A 111 4.48 1.68 -5.82
CA ILE A 111 3.46 2.46 -5.11
C ILE A 111 2.14 2.32 -5.86
N ILE A 112 1.07 1.93 -5.17
CA ILE A 112 -0.29 2.06 -5.65
C ILE A 112 -0.94 3.29 -4.99
N ALA A 113 -1.55 4.15 -5.78
CA ALA A 113 -2.28 5.31 -5.28
C ALA A 113 -3.71 5.34 -5.83
N VAL A 114 -4.61 5.92 -5.06
CA VAL A 114 -6.05 5.95 -5.35
C VAL A 114 -6.52 7.38 -5.42
N VAL A 115 -7.17 7.75 -6.51
CA VAL A 115 -7.97 8.96 -6.60
C VAL A 115 -9.44 8.52 -6.45
N PRO A 116 -10.06 8.70 -5.27
CA PRO A 116 -11.42 8.24 -5.01
C PRO A 116 -12.41 8.74 -6.06
N ASP A 117 -13.34 7.88 -6.44
CA ASP A 117 -14.37 8.14 -7.46
C ASP A 117 -13.81 8.52 -8.86
N ALA A 118 -12.52 8.21 -9.12
CA ALA A 118 -11.90 8.50 -10.40
C ALA A 118 -11.06 7.34 -10.96
N PHE A 119 -9.88 7.09 -10.38
CA PHE A 119 -8.99 6.03 -10.87
C PHE A 119 -7.97 5.59 -9.81
N THR A 120 -7.29 4.49 -10.11
CA THR A 120 -6.07 4.04 -9.42
C THR A 120 -4.87 4.21 -10.33
N VAL A 121 -3.70 4.43 -9.75
CA VAL A 121 -2.42 4.53 -10.46
C VAL A 121 -1.37 3.73 -9.74
N ALA A 122 -0.55 2.98 -10.49
CA ALA A 122 0.60 2.28 -9.97
C ALA A 122 1.86 2.81 -10.64
N VAL A 123 2.90 3.00 -9.85
CA VAL A 123 4.23 3.37 -10.31
C VAL A 123 5.26 2.40 -9.73
N TRP A 124 6.33 2.17 -10.45
CA TRP A 124 7.44 1.35 -9.97
C TRP A 124 8.78 1.99 -10.34
N SER A 125 9.66 2.09 -9.35
CA SER A 125 11.05 2.45 -9.54
C SER A 125 11.88 1.86 -8.39
N PRO A 126 13.06 1.28 -8.66
CA PRO A 126 13.84 0.53 -7.68
C PRO A 126 14.54 1.40 -6.63
N GLU A 127 14.82 2.68 -6.90
CA GLU A 127 15.52 3.54 -5.95
C GLU A 127 14.56 4.05 -4.87
N LEU A 128 14.94 3.81 -3.60
CA LEU A 128 14.10 4.13 -2.45
C LEU A 128 14.70 5.31 -1.67
N ASP A 129 13.82 6.09 -1.04
CA ASP A 129 14.18 7.09 -0.04
C ASP A 129 14.53 6.43 1.31
N LYS A 130 14.89 7.27 2.31
CA LYS A 130 15.23 6.80 3.66
C LYS A 130 14.06 6.10 4.38
N SER A 131 12.82 6.41 4.01
CA SER A 131 11.62 5.80 4.56
C SER A 131 11.23 4.48 3.86
N GLY A 132 11.89 4.14 2.75
CA GLY A 132 11.61 2.93 1.96
C GLY A 132 10.60 3.14 0.83
N ASN A 133 10.30 4.37 0.45
CA ASN A 133 9.41 4.71 -0.65
C ASN A 133 10.20 4.98 -1.93
N SER A 134 9.61 4.63 -3.09
CA SER A 134 10.21 4.92 -4.39
C SER A 134 10.36 6.43 -4.60
N LEU A 135 11.61 6.91 -4.78
CA LEU A 135 11.92 8.32 -5.02
C LEU A 135 11.26 8.84 -6.30
N ALA A 136 11.54 8.19 -7.42
CA ALA A 136 10.98 8.59 -8.71
C ALA A 136 9.47 8.34 -8.77
N GLY A 137 8.98 7.29 -8.09
CA GLY A 137 7.55 7.00 -7.97
C GLY A 137 6.79 8.11 -7.25
N CYS A 138 7.31 8.61 -6.11
CA CYS A 138 6.71 9.74 -5.39
C CYS A 138 6.70 11.00 -6.25
N ALA A 139 7.81 11.33 -6.92
CA ALA A 139 7.89 12.49 -7.81
C ALA A 139 6.90 12.40 -8.99
N ALA A 140 6.74 11.22 -9.58
CA ALA A 140 5.78 10.99 -10.65
C ALA A 140 4.33 11.18 -10.18
N LEU A 141 4.01 10.67 -8.99
CA LEU A 141 2.67 10.82 -8.39
C LEU A 141 2.37 12.28 -8.03
N GLU A 142 3.36 13.03 -7.54
CA GLU A 142 3.22 14.48 -7.27
C GLU A 142 2.90 15.25 -8.54
N LEU A 143 3.67 15.02 -9.61
CA LEU A 143 3.43 15.65 -10.91
C LEU A 143 2.04 15.28 -11.46
N LEU A 144 1.64 14.02 -11.32
CA LEU A 144 0.32 13.56 -11.74
C LEU A 144 -0.79 14.26 -10.95
N ALA A 145 -0.70 14.26 -9.61
CA ALA A 145 -1.71 14.88 -8.74
C ALA A 145 -1.89 16.37 -9.07
N ASN A 146 -0.78 17.09 -9.23
CA ASN A 146 -0.79 18.51 -9.62
C ASN A 146 -1.43 18.73 -11.00
N LYS A 147 -1.12 17.85 -11.98
CA LYS A 147 -1.64 17.97 -13.35
C LYS A 147 -3.14 17.64 -13.43
N VAL A 148 -3.59 16.68 -12.67
CA VAL A 148 -5.01 16.25 -12.64
C VAL A 148 -5.84 17.18 -11.76
N GLY A 149 -5.22 17.92 -10.86
CA GLY A 149 -5.90 18.83 -9.93
C GLY A 149 -6.82 18.09 -8.96
N ARG A 150 -6.46 16.84 -8.60
CA ARG A 150 -7.23 16.04 -7.68
C ARG A 150 -6.37 15.68 -6.46
N SER A 151 -6.63 16.40 -5.39
CA SER A 151 -6.23 16.10 -4.03
C SER A 151 -7.50 15.90 -3.21
N ILE A 152 -7.38 15.20 -2.08
CA ILE A 152 -8.47 15.11 -1.10
C ILE A 152 -8.54 16.34 -0.19
N PHE A 153 -7.60 17.26 -0.32
CA PHE A 153 -7.51 18.54 0.40
C PHE A 153 -7.85 19.73 -0.48
#